data_7ec2c08ad3e5ad0bd3f8c04f54112cda
#
_entry.id   7ec2c08ad3e5ad0bd3f8c04f54112cda
#
_cell.length_a   1.000
_cell.length_b   1.000
_cell.length_c   1.000
_cell.angle_alpha   90.00
_cell.angle_beta   90.00
_cell.angle_gamma   90.00
#
_symmetry.space_group_name_H-M   'P 1'
#
loop_
_entity.id
_entity.type
_entity.pdbx_description
1 polymer ?
#
loop_
_entity_poly.entity_id
_entity_poly.type
_entity_poly.pdbx_seq_one_letter_code
_entity_poly.pdbx_strand_id
1 'polypeptide(L)'
;MRREMSVVGIFLACINLVAIRCISQIPSRYDVVIDEIMGDPLPVVGLPNSEFIELKNISANAFDLLHWKITDGSTTATIAVNYELKPDSFVIICPSSAASAFSAIGTTIGVSNFPSINNDRELITLLSPEGNVIHAVEYSIRWFNNAVKSDGGWTLEMIDTHNPCAGAMNWKASADPRGGTPGMKNSVDGINVDQQPPVLLRCFVIDSLTIAAVFDEPVDSSSCVIPSHYRINDMPIGIQTIVPVPPTFDELKLKLGNPLLRGRIYKLEVSGVTDCSGNTINTFNNAAFGISSEADTMDLVINEILFNPKSDGVDFVELYNRSNKVVDASRIFIANRTSVGTISSVRKMSDLPFLIFPGDYPTLSEDAVRLQQQYFIKKPDWLFEIANFPSYPDNEGTVVLLNAVGKIVDEFHYDEQMHFPLINNKEGVSLERIDPAGATNSKENWTSAAASVGYATPTQQNSQVMLKASGNAIITVDPPVFSPDNDGYHDICFIYYNMNQPNEVANITIFDVNGRYVRRLYNNTTLSQSGHLVWDGLGDQQQTLPAGIYIISTELFNLQGKTRKYKNTVVLAKKF
;
A
#
# COMPACT_ATOMS: atom_id res chain seq x y z
N MET A 1 97.38 25.63 38.66
CA MET A 1 97.15 24.24 38.93
C MET A 1 95.73 24.00 39.30
N ARG A 2 94.83 23.75 38.37
CA ARG A 2 93.47 23.31 38.63
C ARG A 2 93.18 22.15 37.66
N ARG A 3 92.76 21.04 38.24
CA ARG A 3 92.31 19.81 37.53
C ARG A 3 90.85 20.02 37.12
N GLU A 4 90.58 19.86 35.86
CA GLU A 4 89.22 19.71 35.37
C GLU A 4 88.80 18.24 35.40
N MET A 5 87.67 17.99 36.05
CA MET A 5 86.98 16.70 36.02
C MET A 5 85.92 16.74 34.97
N SER A 6 86.02 15.90 33.94
CA SER A 6 85.00 15.64 32.96
C SER A 6 83.90 14.75 33.57
N VAL A 7 82.71 15.21 33.59
CA VAL A 7 81.50 14.43 33.92
C VAL A 7 80.84 13.94 32.62
N VAL A 8 80.85 12.66 32.39
CA VAL A 8 80.12 11.99 31.29
C VAL A 8 78.69 11.76 31.77
N GLY A 9 77.76 12.52 31.21
CA GLY A 9 76.33 12.36 31.45
C GLY A 9 75.73 11.28 30.52
N ILE A 10 75.23 10.18 31.09
CA ILE A 10 74.47 9.17 30.38
C ILE A 10 73.01 9.62 30.29
N PHE A 11 72.54 9.92 29.08
CA PHE A 11 71.16 10.19 28.79
C PHE A 11 70.39 8.84 28.63
N LEU A 12 69.61 8.42 29.62
CA LEU A 12 68.60 7.39 29.46
C LEU A 12 67.40 7.99 28.75
N ALA A 13 67.16 7.62 27.48
CA ALA A 13 65.94 7.90 26.79
C ALA A 13 64.86 6.92 27.23
N CYS A 14 63.92 7.33 28.11
CA CYS A 14 62.70 6.60 28.37
C CYS A 14 61.78 6.72 27.15
N ILE A 15 61.69 5.67 26.35
CA ILE A 15 60.62 5.52 25.34
C ILE A 15 59.35 5.16 26.07
N ASN A 16 58.47 6.15 26.27
CA ASN A 16 57.08 5.92 26.68
C ASN A 16 56.35 5.27 25.50
N LEU A 17 56.18 3.95 25.53
CA LEU A 17 55.18 3.28 24.71
C LEU A 17 53.79 3.73 25.19
N VAL A 18 53.23 4.73 24.55
CA VAL A 18 51.81 5.02 24.67
C VAL A 18 51.09 3.87 23.97
N ALA A 19 50.56 2.92 24.74
CA ALA A 19 49.61 1.96 24.22
C ALA A 19 48.36 2.77 23.82
N ILE A 20 48.23 3.06 22.52
CA ILE A 20 46.99 3.55 21.93
C ILE A 20 46.00 2.39 22.15
N ARG A 21 45.17 2.50 23.19
CA ARG A 21 43.97 1.68 23.25
C ARG A 21 43.14 2.11 22.02
N CYS A 22 43.09 1.24 21.04
CA CYS A 22 42.07 1.33 20.00
C CYS A 22 40.72 1.30 20.74
N ILE A 23 40.11 2.45 20.95
CA ILE A 23 38.73 2.51 21.38
C ILE A 23 37.99 1.91 20.21
N SER A 24 37.43 0.71 20.39
CA SER A 24 36.51 0.13 19.41
C SER A 24 35.48 1.20 19.11
N GLN A 25 35.46 1.65 17.88
CA GLN A 25 34.53 2.71 17.47
C GLN A 25 33.12 2.11 17.50
N ILE A 26 32.21 2.77 18.21
CA ILE A 26 30.81 2.30 18.28
C ILE A 26 30.19 2.51 16.90
N PRO A 27 29.68 1.45 16.27
CA PRO A 27 29.09 1.59 14.95
C PRO A 27 27.79 2.40 15.02
N SER A 28 27.63 3.32 14.08
CA SER A 28 26.42 4.09 13.85
C SER A 28 25.48 3.33 12.91
N ARG A 29 24.21 3.73 12.91
CA ARG A 29 23.24 3.24 11.93
C ARG A 29 23.79 3.46 10.52
N TYR A 30 23.69 2.42 9.69
CA TYR A 30 24.17 2.36 8.30
C TYR A 30 25.70 2.33 8.11
N ASP A 31 26.54 2.31 9.12
CA ASP A 31 27.98 2.12 8.93
C ASP A 31 28.27 0.78 8.23
N VAL A 32 27.49 -0.26 8.55
CA VAL A 32 27.49 -1.56 7.86
C VAL A 32 26.09 -1.85 7.38
N VAL A 33 25.94 -2.18 6.11
CA VAL A 33 24.63 -2.46 5.48
C VAL A 33 24.50 -3.92 5.07
N ILE A 34 23.28 -4.43 5.06
CA ILE A 34 22.91 -5.65 4.34
C ILE A 34 22.85 -5.24 2.88
N ASP A 35 23.70 -5.85 2.05
CA ASP A 35 23.92 -5.44 0.66
C ASP A 35 23.31 -6.40 -0.36
N GLU A 36 23.25 -7.70 -0.02
CA GLU A 36 22.69 -8.75 -0.86
C GLU A 36 21.94 -9.78 0.01
N ILE A 37 20.80 -10.29 -0.49
CA ILE A 37 19.95 -11.25 0.21
C ILE A 37 19.58 -12.40 -0.73
N MET A 38 19.86 -13.66 -0.33
CA MET A 38 19.34 -14.89 -0.93
C MET A 38 18.31 -15.50 0.01
N GLY A 39 17.02 -15.27 -0.24
CA GLY A 39 15.94 -15.87 0.56
C GLY A 39 15.52 -17.25 0.02
N ASP A 40 15.43 -17.40 -1.32
CA ASP A 40 15.09 -18.67 -1.96
C ASP A 40 16.22 -19.16 -2.86
N PRO A 41 17.05 -20.13 -2.42
CA PRO A 41 18.15 -20.66 -3.22
C PRO A 41 17.71 -21.68 -4.30
N LEU A 42 16.42 -22.02 -4.40
CA LEU A 42 15.90 -23.02 -5.34
C LEU A 42 14.89 -22.41 -6.33
N PRO A 43 14.98 -22.77 -7.63
CA PRO A 43 15.94 -23.69 -8.27
C PRO A 43 17.35 -23.10 -8.36
N VAL A 44 18.37 -23.91 -8.12
CA VAL A 44 19.78 -23.47 -8.16
C VAL A 44 20.14 -22.94 -9.56
N VAL A 45 20.64 -21.70 -9.62
CA VAL A 45 21.14 -21.08 -10.85
C VAL A 45 22.66 -21.25 -10.97
N GLY A 46 23.43 -20.76 -10.03
CA GLY A 46 24.89 -20.87 -10.04
C GLY A 46 25.57 -20.66 -8.70
N LEU A 47 24.81 -20.32 -7.67
CA LEU A 47 25.28 -20.16 -6.29
C LEU A 47 25.04 -21.43 -5.48
N PRO A 48 25.70 -21.61 -4.31
CA PRO A 48 25.40 -22.70 -3.40
C PRO A 48 23.93 -22.74 -2.99
N ASN A 49 23.37 -23.95 -2.86
CA ASN A 49 21.99 -24.15 -2.41
C ASN A 49 21.85 -23.88 -0.90
N SER A 50 21.90 -22.62 -0.52
CA SER A 50 21.68 -22.16 0.86
C SER A 50 21.34 -20.66 0.88
N GLU A 51 20.50 -20.28 1.82
CA GLU A 51 20.25 -18.88 2.16
C GLU A 51 21.54 -18.19 2.62
N PHE A 52 21.67 -16.90 2.34
CA PHE A 52 22.72 -16.05 2.88
C PHE A 52 22.29 -14.58 2.86
N ILE A 53 22.99 -13.77 3.64
CA ILE A 53 23.03 -12.32 3.51
C ILE A 53 24.49 -11.87 3.33
N GLU A 54 24.69 -10.78 2.60
CA GLU A 54 25.99 -10.13 2.53
C GLU A 54 25.96 -8.82 3.32
N LEU A 55 27.03 -8.59 4.07
CA LEU A 55 27.27 -7.33 4.76
C LEU A 55 28.36 -6.55 4.05
N LYS A 56 28.16 -5.25 3.87
CA LYS A 56 29.12 -4.31 3.33
C LYS A 56 29.39 -3.19 4.33
N ASN A 57 30.67 -2.90 4.60
CA ASN A 57 31.06 -1.72 5.37
C ASN A 57 31.17 -0.50 4.46
N ILE A 58 30.24 0.46 4.61
CA ILE A 58 30.24 1.69 3.81
C ILE A 58 30.85 2.89 4.54
N SER A 59 31.31 2.69 5.78
CA SER A 59 31.95 3.72 6.59
C SER A 59 33.46 3.81 6.31
N ALA A 60 34.10 4.85 6.85
CA ALA A 60 35.55 5.01 6.82
C ALA A 60 36.30 4.20 7.91
N ASN A 61 35.59 3.48 8.78
CA ASN A 61 36.11 2.79 9.94
C ASN A 61 36.09 1.26 9.75
N ALA A 62 36.99 0.56 10.36
CA ALA A 62 36.94 -0.91 10.43
C ALA A 62 36.18 -1.34 11.70
N PHE A 63 35.40 -2.42 11.61
CA PHE A 63 34.64 -2.98 12.73
C PHE A 63 34.96 -4.45 12.93
N ASP A 64 35.25 -4.85 14.17
CA ASP A 64 35.25 -6.27 14.53
C ASP A 64 33.82 -6.76 14.66
N LEU A 65 33.45 -7.74 13.85
CA LEU A 65 32.10 -8.31 13.83
C LEU A 65 31.85 -9.30 14.98
N LEU A 66 32.77 -9.53 15.88
CA LEU A 66 32.55 -10.41 17.02
C LEU A 66 31.34 -9.94 17.85
N HIS A 67 30.43 -10.86 18.15
CA HIS A 67 29.16 -10.62 18.87
C HIS A 67 28.10 -9.77 18.16
N TRP A 68 28.30 -9.37 16.91
CA TRP A 68 27.23 -8.81 16.11
C TRP A 68 26.15 -9.87 15.89
N LYS A 69 24.92 -9.42 15.72
CA LYS A 69 23.76 -10.30 15.63
C LYS A 69 22.96 -10.04 14.37
N ILE A 70 22.40 -11.12 13.83
CA ILE A 70 21.43 -11.06 12.72
C ILE A 70 20.17 -11.74 13.19
N THR A 71 19.02 -11.09 13.03
CA THR A 71 17.74 -11.62 13.51
C THR A 71 16.60 -11.32 12.52
N ASP A 72 15.64 -12.24 12.46
CA ASP A 72 14.33 -12.10 11.83
C ASP A 72 13.23 -11.68 12.84
N GLY A 73 13.61 -11.36 14.09
CA GLY A 73 12.71 -11.08 15.20
C GLY A 73 12.30 -12.33 15.99
N SER A 74 12.36 -13.52 15.40
CA SER A 74 12.08 -14.81 16.06
C SER A 74 13.36 -15.57 16.43
N THR A 75 14.28 -15.64 15.51
CA THR A 75 15.58 -16.33 15.62
C THR A 75 16.71 -15.31 15.58
N THR A 76 17.78 -15.56 16.34
CA THR A 76 18.96 -14.69 16.36
C THR A 76 20.22 -15.51 16.20
N ALA A 77 21.00 -15.21 15.16
CA ALA A 77 22.37 -15.68 14.99
C ALA A 77 23.34 -14.67 15.61
N THR A 78 24.40 -15.16 16.23
CA THR A 78 25.50 -14.33 16.75
C THR A 78 26.79 -14.71 16.07
N ILE A 79 27.53 -13.73 15.57
CA ILE A 79 28.89 -13.94 15.01
C ILE A 79 29.83 -14.24 16.16
N ALA A 80 30.41 -15.45 16.14
CA ALA A 80 31.25 -15.98 17.23
C ALA A 80 32.74 -15.92 16.92
N VAL A 81 33.13 -15.32 15.82
CA VAL A 81 34.54 -15.22 15.37
C VAL A 81 34.97 -13.76 15.27
N ASN A 82 36.24 -13.49 15.63
CA ASN A 82 36.84 -12.20 15.37
C ASN A 82 37.07 -12.05 13.87
N TYR A 83 36.43 -11.04 13.27
CA TYR A 83 36.64 -10.67 11.89
C TYR A 83 36.55 -9.17 11.73
N GLU A 84 37.65 -8.55 11.28
CA GLU A 84 37.72 -7.11 11.01
C GLU A 84 37.17 -6.82 9.62
N LEU A 85 35.97 -6.27 9.55
CA LEU A 85 35.34 -5.81 8.32
C LEU A 85 35.84 -4.38 8.00
N LYS A 86 36.79 -4.31 7.07
CA LYS A 86 37.43 -3.05 6.65
C LYS A 86 36.51 -2.18 5.84
N PRO A 87 36.80 -0.87 5.73
CA PRO A 87 36.09 0.02 4.82
C PRO A 87 35.97 -0.57 3.40
N ASP A 88 34.81 -0.43 2.78
CA ASP A 88 34.47 -0.90 1.44
C ASP A 88 34.65 -2.43 1.22
N SER A 89 34.66 -3.23 2.30
CA SER A 89 34.78 -4.69 2.26
C SER A 89 33.45 -5.37 2.46
N PHE A 90 33.33 -6.58 1.93
CA PHE A 90 32.17 -7.46 1.98
C PHE A 90 32.42 -8.68 2.85
N VAL A 91 31.39 -9.26 3.44
CA VAL A 91 31.43 -10.55 4.11
C VAL A 91 30.06 -11.27 3.97
N ILE A 92 30.12 -12.51 3.52
CA ILE A 92 28.99 -13.41 3.39
C ILE A 92 28.68 -14.02 4.75
N ILE A 93 27.43 -13.91 5.22
CA ILE A 93 26.95 -14.56 6.44
C ILE A 93 25.92 -15.62 6.02
N CYS A 94 26.16 -16.86 6.41
CA CYS A 94 25.33 -18.00 6.02
C CYS A 94 25.27 -19.04 7.17
N PRO A 95 24.38 -20.06 7.06
CA PRO A 95 24.43 -21.20 7.98
C PRO A 95 25.82 -21.86 8.02
N SER A 96 26.28 -22.26 9.20
CA SER A 96 27.62 -22.91 9.37
C SER A 96 27.81 -24.11 8.45
N SER A 97 26.77 -24.84 8.11
CA SER A 97 26.80 -25.98 7.18
C SER A 97 27.14 -25.60 5.73
N ALA A 98 26.84 -24.36 5.32
CA ALA A 98 27.09 -23.85 3.98
C ALA A 98 28.40 -23.07 3.84
N ALA A 99 29.05 -22.73 4.95
CA ALA A 99 30.23 -21.86 4.97
C ALA A 99 31.36 -22.30 4.05
N SER A 100 31.65 -23.62 3.96
CA SER A 100 32.68 -24.15 3.09
C SER A 100 32.40 -23.92 1.60
N ALA A 101 31.14 -23.97 1.19
CA ALA A 101 30.73 -23.74 -0.19
C ALA A 101 30.88 -22.26 -0.57
N PHE A 102 30.48 -21.35 0.31
CA PHE A 102 30.61 -19.90 0.07
C PHE A 102 32.05 -19.40 0.20
N SER A 103 32.88 -20.03 1.03
CA SER A 103 34.31 -19.66 1.17
C SER A 103 35.12 -19.83 -0.13
N ALA A 104 34.61 -20.59 -1.09
CA ALA A 104 35.19 -20.67 -2.43
C ALA A 104 34.86 -19.46 -3.32
N ILE A 105 33.88 -18.66 -2.91
CA ILE A 105 33.35 -17.50 -3.66
C ILE A 105 33.87 -16.19 -3.06
N GLY A 106 33.78 -16.05 -1.73
CA GLY A 106 34.17 -14.83 -1.04
C GLY A 106 34.44 -15.05 0.44
N THR A 107 34.84 -13.99 1.14
CA THR A 107 35.04 -14.03 2.60
C THR A 107 33.70 -14.39 3.26
N THR A 108 33.70 -15.45 4.07
CA THR A 108 32.48 -16.05 4.60
C THR A 108 32.59 -16.31 6.10
N ILE A 109 31.54 -15.99 6.83
CA ILE A 109 31.33 -16.34 8.23
C ILE A 109 30.11 -17.24 8.33
N GLY A 110 30.33 -18.50 8.72
CA GLY A 110 29.24 -19.42 9.05
C GLY A 110 28.76 -19.19 10.48
N VAL A 111 27.43 -18.97 10.66
CA VAL A 111 26.84 -18.78 11.98
C VAL A 111 25.91 -19.92 12.35
N SER A 112 25.86 -20.23 13.66
CA SER A 112 24.84 -21.12 14.20
C SER A 112 23.51 -20.38 14.35
N ASN A 113 22.40 -21.10 14.22
CA ASN A 113 21.06 -20.53 14.30
C ASN A 113 20.83 -19.35 13.32
N PHE A 114 21.34 -19.51 12.08
CA PHE A 114 21.02 -18.56 11.03
C PHE A 114 19.49 -18.47 10.88
N PRO A 115 18.88 -17.25 10.90
CA PRO A 115 17.44 -17.12 10.74
C PRO A 115 17.03 -17.68 9.37
N SER A 116 15.94 -18.47 9.35
CA SER A 116 15.35 -18.89 8.07
C SER A 116 14.70 -17.71 7.41
N ILE A 117 15.10 -17.43 6.18
CA ILE A 117 14.60 -16.29 5.43
C ILE A 117 13.37 -16.73 4.64
N ASN A 118 12.18 -16.17 4.97
CA ASN A 118 10.95 -16.51 4.25
C ASN A 118 11.00 -16.04 2.80
N ASN A 119 10.57 -16.88 1.86
CA ASN A 119 10.65 -16.58 0.42
C ASN A 119 9.84 -15.35 0.01
N ASP A 120 8.68 -15.11 0.65
CA ASP A 120 7.76 -14.04 0.25
C ASP A 120 8.10 -12.67 0.85
N ARG A 121 8.41 -12.63 2.14
CA ARG A 121 8.69 -11.41 2.90
C ARG A 121 9.39 -11.75 4.21
N GLU A 122 10.42 -10.98 4.57
CA GLU A 122 11.08 -11.09 5.87
C GLU A 122 11.69 -9.77 6.29
N LEU A 123 11.68 -9.51 7.60
CA LEU A 123 12.40 -8.40 8.23
C LEU A 123 13.73 -8.92 8.77
N ILE A 124 14.83 -8.57 8.13
CA ILE A 124 16.18 -8.93 8.55
C ILE A 124 16.83 -7.73 9.24
N THR A 125 17.30 -7.91 10.45
CA THR A 125 17.93 -6.85 11.25
C THR A 125 19.36 -7.20 11.63
N LEU A 126 20.28 -6.29 11.36
CA LEU A 126 21.68 -6.33 11.79
C LEU A 126 21.83 -5.48 13.07
N LEU A 127 22.34 -6.10 14.13
CA LEU A 127 22.54 -5.46 15.44
C LEU A 127 24.02 -5.45 15.83
N SER A 128 24.46 -4.35 16.47
CA SER A 128 25.76 -4.30 17.14
C SER A 128 25.82 -5.23 18.36
N PRO A 129 26.98 -5.49 18.95
CA PRO A 129 27.11 -6.24 20.20
C PRO A 129 26.25 -5.69 21.33
N GLU A 130 26.06 -4.38 21.40
CA GLU A 130 25.26 -3.67 22.41
C GLU A 130 23.75 -3.79 22.14
N GLY A 131 23.35 -4.30 20.97
CA GLY A 131 21.95 -4.43 20.56
C GLY A 131 21.38 -3.21 19.82
N ASN A 132 22.24 -2.28 19.39
CA ASN A 132 21.79 -1.17 18.56
C ASN A 132 21.50 -1.65 17.13
N VAL A 133 20.42 -1.17 16.53
CA VAL A 133 20.10 -1.44 15.13
C VAL A 133 21.11 -0.71 14.24
N ILE A 134 21.86 -1.46 13.43
CA ILE A 134 22.79 -0.93 12.45
C ILE A 134 22.15 -0.83 11.08
N HIS A 135 21.42 -1.87 10.66
CA HIS A 135 20.61 -1.87 9.45
C HIS A 135 19.44 -2.82 9.61
N ALA A 136 18.31 -2.49 9.00
CA ALA A 136 17.15 -3.38 8.91
C ALA A 136 16.56 -3.29 7.50
N VAL A 137 16.20 -4.43 6.95
CA VAL A 137 15.59 -4.55 5.62
C VAL A 137 14.36 -5.45 5.72
N GLU A 138 13.20 -4.90 5.44
CA GLU A 138 11.97 -5.68 5.29
C GLU A 138 11.73 -5.90 3.79
N TYR A 139 12.36 -6.94 3.24
CA TYR A 139 12.22 -7.22 1.83
C TYR A 139 10.90 -7.94 1.51
N SER A 140 10.50 -7.85 0.24
CA SER A 140 9.38 -8.59 -0.33
C SER A 140 9.76 -9.20 -1.67
N ILE A 141 9.22 -10.39 -1.97
CA ILE A 141 9.34 -11.05 -3.28
C ILE A 141 8.95 -10.14 -4.44
N ARG A 142 8.06 -9.17 -4.21
CA ARG A 142 7.65 -8.17 -5.21
C ARG A 142 8.81 -7.27 -5.66
N TRP A 143 9.87 -7.13 -4.88
CA TRP A 143 11.05 -6.33 -5.23
C TRP A 143 11.86 -6.91 -6.39
N PHE A 144 11.72 -8.21 -6.66
CA PHE A 144 12.33 -8.82 -7.85
C PHE A 144 11.80 -8.21 -9.15
N ASN A 145 10.54 -7.79 -9.18
CA ASN A 145 9.86 -7.25 -10.37
C ASN A 145 10.12 -8.09 -11.64
N ASN A 146 10.25 -9.40 -11.49
CA ASN A 146 10.56 -10.36 -12.53
C ASN A 146 10.09 -11.76 -12.10
N ALA A 147 9.07 -12.29 -12.79
CA ALA A 147 8.43 -13.56 -12.43
C ALA A 147 9.38 -14.77 -12.48
N VAL A 148 10.39 -14.76 -13.37
CA VAL A 148 11.36 -15.86 -13.46
C VAL A 148 12.36 -15.82 -12.29
N LYS A 149 12.77 -14.61 -11.88
CA LYS A 149 13.74 -14.46 -10.81
C LYS A 149 13.11 -14.59 -9.43
N SER A 150 11.84 -14.27 -9.29
CA SER A 150 11.09 -14.49 -8.05
C SER A 150 10.77 -15.96 -7.77
N ASP A 151 10.91 -16.85 -8.77
CA ASP A 151 10.76 -18.29 -8.60
C ASP A 151 11.90 -18.95 -7.80
N GLY A 152 12.98 -18.18 -7.52
CA GLY A 152 14.11 -18.58 -6.70
C GLY A 152 15.45 -18.71 -7.45
N GLY A 153 16.53 -18.95 -6.71
CA GLY A 153 17.92 -19.06 -7.21
C GLY A 153 18.57 -17.73 -7.56
N TRP A 154 17.89 -16.60 -7.33
CA TRP A 154 18.37 -15.24 -7.55
C TRP A 154 18.38 -14.44 -6.25
N THR A 155 19.35 -13.54 -6.11
CA THR A 155 19.41 -12.61 -4.98
C THR A 155 18.66 -11.31 -5.26
N LEU A 156 18.29 -10.63 -4.18
CA LEU A 156 18.04 -9.20 -4.18
C LEU A 156 19.33 -8.47 -3.83
N GLU A 157 19.73 -7.53 -4.66
CA GLU A 157 20.92 -6.70 -4.51
C GLU A 157 20.54 -5.24 -4.27
N MET A 158 21.21 -4.56 -3.34
CA MET A 158 21.07 -3.12 -3.13
C MET A 158 21.72 -2.38 -4.31
N ILE A 159 21.03 -1.35 -4.84
CA ILE A 159 21.49 -0.57 -6.00
C ILE A 159 22.53 0.46 -5.55
N ASP A 160 22.21 1.26 -4.53
CA ASP A 160 23.07 2.33 -4.02
C ASP A 160 23.27 2.17 -2.51
N THR A 161 24.46 1.75 -2.09
CA THR A 161 24.76 1.55 -0.68
C THR A 161 24.87 2.85 0.12
N HIS A 162 24.96 4.02 -0.55
CA HIS A 162 24.91 5.34 0.10
C HIS A 162 23.47 5.83 0.35
N ASN A 163 22.49 5.07 -0.11
CA ASN A 163 21.07 5.34 0.12
C ASN A 163 20.35 4.11 0.75
N PRO A 164 20.80 3.60 1.91
CA PRO A 164 20.37 2.32 2.47
C PRO A 164 18.93 2.33 3.00
N CYS A 165 18.29 3.47 3.13
CA CYS A 165 16.94 3.61 3.70
C CYS A 165 15.81 3.71 2.67
N ALA A 166 16.11 3.80 1.36
CA ALA A 166 15.10 4.01 0.32
C ALA A 166 14.26 2.74 0.00
N GLY A 167 14.27 1.73 0.87
CA GLY A 167 13.40 0.55 0.80
C GLY A 167 13.37 -0.10 -0.59
N ALA A 168 12.19 -0.49 -1.05
CA ALA A 168 11.98 -1.16 -2.34
C ALA A 168 12.59 -0.45 -3.57
N MET A 169 12.69 0.86 -3.52
CA MET A 169 13.25 1.67 -4.63
C MET A 169 14.75 1.47 -4.82
N ASN A 170 15.44 0.98 -3.79
CA ASN A 170 16.90 0.77 -3.80
C ASN A 170 17.31 -0.70 -3.91
N TRP A 171 16.38 -1.60 -4.22
CA TRP A 171 16.65 -3.03 -4.35
C TRP A 171 16.21 -3.57 -5.70
N LYS A 172 16.97 -4.54 -6.22
CA LYS A 172 16.66 -5.17 -7.51
C LYS A 172 17.18 -6.60 -7.55
N ALA A 173 16.51 -7.46 -8.32
CA ALA A 173 17.01 -8.79 -8.63
C ALA A 173 18.36 -8.73 -9.33
N SER A 174 19.33 -9.54 -8.88
CA SER A 174 20.66 -9.66 -9.48
C SER A 174 20.58 -9.76 -11.01
N ALA A 175 21.50 -9.10 -11.70
CA ALA A 175 21.73 -9.21 -13.14
C ALA A 175 22.87 -10.19 -13.51
N ASP A 176 23.58 -10.72 -12.51
CA ASP A 176 24.67 -11.69 -12.72
C ASP A 176 24.08 -13.06 -13.14
N PRO A 177 24.58 -13.70 -14.21
CA PRO A 177 24.05 -14.99 -14.67
C PRO A 177 24.20 -16.15 -13.69
N ARG A 178 25.00 -16.00 -12.64
CA ARG A 178 25.12 -16.97 -11.53
C ARG A 178 23.98 -16.89 -10.52
N GLY A 179 23.10 -15.87 -10.63
CA GLY A 179 22.00 -15.64 -9.71
C GLY A 179 22.30 -14.67 -8.58
N GLY A 180 23.53 -14.16 -8.45
CA GLY A 180 23.96 -13.22 -7.41
C GLY A 180 25.46 -12.91 -7.48
N THR A 181 25.92 -11.98 -6.64
CA THR A 181 27.30 -11.47 -6.61
C THR A 181 27.95 -11.53 -5.23
N PRO A 182 27.75 -12.61 -4.43
CA PRO A 182 28.32 -12.67 -3.09
C PRO A 182 29.85 -12.54 -3.08
N GLY A 183 30.37 -11.72 -2.18
CA GLY A 183 31.82 -11.45 -2.01
C GLY A 183 32.35 -10.38 -2.95
N MET A 184 31.49 -9.71 -3.72
CA MET A 184 31.90 -8.69 -4.69
C MET A 184 30.82 -7.61 -4.85
N LYS A 185 31.15 -6.58 -5.61
CA LYS A 185 30.25 -5.48 -5.90
C LYS A 185 28.98 -5.98 -6.64
N ASN A 186 27.83 -5.52 -6.22
CA ASN A 186 26.53 -5.88 -6.77
C ASN A 186 26.45 -5.65 -8.29
N SER A 187 25.80 -6.57 -9.01
CA SER A 187 25.63 -6.50 -10.47
C SER A 187 24.73 -5.34 -10.89
N VAL A 188 23.91 -4.85 -9.98
CA VAL A 188 22.97 -3.73 -10.19
C VAL A 188 23.49 -2.41 -9.58
N ASP A 189 24.73 -2.42 -9.03
CA ASP A 189 25.29 -1.24 -8.37
C ASP A 189 25.26 0.01 -9.28
N GLY A 190 24.81 1.10 -8.73
CA GLY A 190 24.67 2.38 -9.42
C GLY A 190 24.27 3.50 -8.47
N ILE A 191 24.20 4.71 -9.01
CA ILE A 191 23.69 5.87 -8.28
C ILE A 191 22.17 5.82 -8.31
N ASN A 192 21.54 5.79 -7.15
CA ASN A 192 20.09 5.81 -6.99
C ASN A 192 19.73 6.88 -5.96
N VAL A 193 19.70 8.14 -6.41
CA VAL A 193 19.43 9.28 -5.53
C VAL A 193 17.95 9.29 -5.17
N ASP A 194 17.66 9.21 -3.90
CA ASP A 194 16.31 9.41 -3.39
C ASP A 194 15.92 10.89 -3.44
N GLN A 195 14.79 11.19 -4.07
CA GLN A 195 14.19 12.52 -4.19
C GLN A 195 12.74 12.54 -3.69
N GLN A 196 12.28 11.44 -3.12
CA GLN A 196 10.91 11.34 -2.60
C GLN A 196 10.92 11.72 -1.13
N PRO A 197 10.07 12.67 -0.71
CA PRO A 197 9.93 12.97 0.70
C PRO A 197 9.09 11.91 1.42
N PRO A 198 9.33 11.67 2.71
CA PRO A 198 8.53 10.73 3.48
C PRO A 198 7.06 11.14 3.52
N VAL A 199 6.16 10.15 3.56
CA VAL A 199 4.71 10.32 3.59
C VAL A 199 4.15 9.78 4.90
N LEU A 200 3.33 10.57 5.59
CA LEU A 200 2.59 10.09 6.74
C LEU A 200 1.41 9.24 6.26
N LEU A 201 1.53 7.91 6.36
CA LEU A 201 0.50 6.97 5.90
C LEU A 201 -0.71 6.93 6.81
N ARG A 202 -0.48 6.84 8.12
CA ARG A 202 -1.56 6.70 9.11
C ARG A 202 -1.12 7.09 10.52
N CYS A 203 -2.11 7.32 11.37
CA CYS A 203 -1.93 7.53 12.79
C CYS A 203 -2.97 6.69 13.55
N PHE A 204 -2.58 6.05 14.64
CA PHE A 204 -3.51 5.30 15.50
C PHE A 204 -3.19 5.50 16.99
N VAL A 205 -4.16 5.14 17.82
CA VAL A 205 -4.08 5.35 19.28
C VAL A 205 -3.57 4.06 19.94
N ILE A 206 -2.46 4.16 20.68
CA ILE A 206 -1.95 3.09 21.54
C ILE A 206 -2.69 3.10 22.88
N ASP A 207 -2.75 4.26 23.50
CA ASP A 207 -3.52 4.54 24.72
C ASP A 207 -3.99 6.01 24.72
N SER A 208 -4.73 6.43 25.74
CA SER A 208 -5.29 7.79 25.79
C SER A 208 -4.24 8.92 25.80
N LEU A 209 -2.98 8.62 26.07
CA LEU A 209 -1.87 9.57 26.12
C LEU A 209 -0.77 9.29 25.09
N THR A 210 -0.94 8.25 24.26
CA THR A 210 0.09 7.82 23.30
C THR A 210 -0.53 7.48 21.96
N ILE A 211 0.01 8.08 20.89
CA ILE A 211 -0.35 7.75 19.51
C ILE A 211 0.87 7.24 18.77
N ALA A 212 0.63 6.42 17.74
CA ALA A 212 1.63 6.03 16.77
C ALA A 212 1.39 6.78 15.45
N ALA A 213 2.46 7.29 14.85
CA ALA A 213 2.49 7.83 13.51
C ALA A 213 3.35 6.91 12.63
N VAL A 214 2.81 6.43 11.50
CA VAL A 214 3.48 5.49 10.59
C VAL A 214 3.72 6.17 9.27
N PHE A 215 4.97 6.08 8.80
CA PHE A 215 5.44 6.62 7.53
C PHE A 215 5.64 5.50 6.51
N ASP A 216 5.77 5.85 5.25
CA ASP A 216 6.03 4.90 4.14
C ASP A 216 7.50 4.46 4.08
N GLU A 217 8.38 5.18 4.79
CA GLU A 217 9.82 4.91 4.85
C GLU A 217 10.42 5.32 6.20
N PRO A 218 11.67 4.87 6.49
CA PRO A 218 12.39 5.26 7.71
C PRO A 218 12.66 6.77 7.77
N VAL A 219 12.30 7.40 8.89
CA VAL A 219 12.57 8.83 9.11
C VAL A 219 13.87 9.06 9.87
N ASP A 220 14.48 10.23 9.65
CA ASP A 220 15.71 10.64 10.33
C ASP A 220 15.47 10.91 11.81
N SER A 221 16.27 10.26 12.66
CA SER A 221 16.12 10.30 14.11
C SER A 221 16.38 11.67 14.73
N SER A 222 17.09 12.56 14.06
CA SER A 222 17.36 13.93 14.57
C SER A 222 16.20 14.88 14.27
N SER A 223 15.58 14.78 13.11
CA SER A 223 14.47 15.61 12.71
C SER A 223 13.14 15.15 13.31
N CYS A 224 12.91 13.84 13.41
CA CYS A 224 11.63 13.28 13.85
C CYS A 224 11.35 13.44 15.35
N VAL A 225 12.35 13.69 16.19
CA VAL A 225 12.16 13.83 17.66
C VAL A 225 11.85 15.26 18.11
N ILE A 226 11.69 16.19 17.20
CA ILE A 226 11.42 17.61 17.52
C ILE A 226 9.91 17.83 17.69
N PRO A 227 9.41 18.13 18.93
CA PRO A 227 7.97 18.24 19.17
C PRO A 227 7.23 19.31 18.36
N SER A 228 7.93 20.42 17.98
CA SER A 228 7.32 21.47 17.18
C SER A 228 7.05 21.08 15.71
N HIS A 229 7.56 19.93 15.26
CA HIS A 229 7.28 19.37 13.95
C HIS A 229 5.88 18.74 13.85
N TYR A 230 5.18 18.57 14.98
CA TYR A 230 3.90 17.88 15.05
C TYR A 230 2.82 18.77 15.65
N ARG A 231 1.66 18.80 15.02
CA ARG A 231 0.50 19.55 15.48
C ARG A 231 -0.75 18.67 15.43
N ILE A 232 -1.53 18.71 16.51
CA ILE A 232 -2.86 18.09 16.55
C ILE A 232 -3.89 19.20 16.43
N ASN A 233 -4.72 19.15 15.38
CA ASN A 233 -5.77 20.13 15.14
C ASN A 233 -6.87 20.02 16.20
N ASP A 234 -7.58 21.15 16.44
CA ASP A 234 -8.77 21.30 17.29
C ASP A 234 -8.58 21.18 18.81
N MET A 235 -7.35 20.94 19.29
CA MET A 235 -7.04 21.05 20.73
C MET A 235 -5.58 21.46 20.94
N PRO A 236 -5.28 22.24 21.99
CA PRO A 236 -3.90 22.51 22.41
C PRO A 236 -3.32 21.27 23.13
N ILE A 237 -3.31 20.12 22.46
CA ILE A 237 -2.65 18.92 22.95
C ILE A 237 -1.19 19.04 22.54
N GLY A 238 -0.35 19.46 23.50
CA GLY A 238 1.10 19.48 23.29
C GLY A 238 1.64 18.07 23.17
N ILE A 239 2.63 17.87 22.31
CA ILE A 239 3.41 16.63 22.23
C ILE A 239 4.61 16.79 23.16
N GLN A 240 4.78 15.85 24.10
CA GLN A 240 5.82 15.89 25.13
C GLN A 240 7.11 15.21 24.68
N THR A 241 6.99 14.00 24.15
CA THR A 241 8.13 13.19 23.70
C THR A 241 7.76 12.41 22.46
N ILE A 242 8.76 12.18 21.61
CA ILE A 242 8.64 11.34 20.42
C ILE A 242 9.74 10.30 20.48
N VAL A 243 9.38 9.04 20.23
CA VAL A 243 10.29 7.90 20.25
C VAL A 243 10.17 7.13 18.95
N PRO A 244 11.22 7.12 18.10
CA PRO A 244 11.26 6.25 16.95
C PRO A 244 11.25 4.78 17.35
N VAL A 245 10.50 3.96 16.60
CA VAL A 245 10.32 2.53 16.90
C VAL A 245 11.29 1.70 16.06
N PRO A 246 12.26 1.00 16.70
CA PRO A 246 13.13 0.08 15.97
C PRO A 246 12.35 -1.18 15.54
N PRO A 247 12.84 -1.95 14.54
CA PRO A 247 14.12 -1.75 13.86
C PRO A 247 14.05 -0.90 12.59
N THR A 248 12.84 -0.66 12.02
CA THR A 248 12.66 0.04 10.73
C THR A 248 12.71 1.57 10.87
N PHE A 249 12.24 2.11 12.02
CA PHE A 249 12.16 3.55 12.31
C PHE A 249 11.22 4.33 11.36
N ASP A 250 10.26 3.65 10.79
CA ASP A 250 9.14 4.20 10.03
C ASP A 250 7.89 4.45 10.92
N GLU A 251 7.92 3.98 12.17
CA GLU A 251 6.92 4.27 13.19
C GLU A 251 7.49 5.17 14.29
N LEU A 252 6.70 6.16 14.70
CA LEU A 252 7.01 7.04 15.84
C LEU A 252 5.93 6.91 16.89
N LYS A 253 6.32 6.79 18.17
CA LYS A 253 5.40 6.90 19.33
C LYS A 253 5.46 8.31 19.89
N LEU A 254 4.32 9.02 19.85
CA LEU A 254 4.18 10.38 20.33
C LEU A 254 3.42 10.39 21.64
N LYS A 255 4.05 10.89 22.71
CA LYS A 255 3.41 11.07 24.02
C LYS A 255 2.73 12.43 24.09
N LEU A 256 1.45 12.42 24.44
CA LEU A 256 0.60 13.60 24.51
C LEU A 256 0.60 14.24 25.89
N GLY A 257 0.44 15.56 25.95
CA GLY A 257 0.34 16.30 27.21
C GLY A 257 -1.01 16.17 27.91
N ASN A 258 -2.08 15.85 27.16
CA ASN A 258 -3.43 15.65 27.67
C ASN A 258 -4.07 14.41 27.05
N PRO A 259 -4.95 13.70 27.76
CA PRO A 259 -5.58 12.50 27.24
C PRO A 259 -6.58 12.81 26.12
N LEU A 260 -6.63 11.89 25.15
CA LEU A 260 -7.62 11.90 24.09
C LEU A 260 -9.01 11.58 24.65
N LEU A 261 -10.03 12.16 24.04
CA LEU A 261 -11.43 11.92 24.37
C LEU A 261 -12.04 10.86 23.43
N ARG A 262 -12.85 9.95 23.98
CA ARG A 262 -13.61 8.99 23.18
C ARG A 262 -14.65 9.68 22.31
N GLY A 263 -14.93 9.10 21.12
CA GLY A 263 -15.92 9.62 20.18
C GLY A 263 -15.48 10.90 19.46
N ARG A 264 -14.21 11.26 19.54
CA ARG A 264 -13.64 12.41 18.83
C ARG A 264 -12.59 11.94 17.82
N ILE A 265 -12.63 12.53 16.64
CA ILE A 265 -11.62 12.35 15.58
C ILE A 265 -10.69 13.55 15.64
N TYR A 266 -9.40 13.27 15.65
CA TYR A 266 -8.31 14.25 15.63
C TYR A 266 -7.57 14.14 14.31
N LYS A 267 -6.74 15.13 14.00
CA LYS A 267 -5.85 15.15 12.84
C LYS A 267 -4.44 15.50 13.31
N LEU A 268 -3.50 14.60 13.04
CA LEU A 268 -2.07 14.88 13.21
C LEU A 268 -1.56 15.52 11.91
N GLU A 269 -0.85 16.63 12.04
CA GLU A 269 -0.08 17.27 10.97
C GLU A 269 1.40 17.20 11.33
N VAL A 270 2.23 16.84 10.36
CA VAL A 270 3.68 16.69 10.50
C VAL A 270 4.39 17.64 9.53
N SER A 271 5.43 18.30 10.00
CA SER A 271 6.25 19.21 9.19
C SER A 271 7.72 19.12 9.61
N GLY A 272 8.66 19.40 8.71
CA GLY A 272 10.08 19.45 9.04
C GLY A 272 10.73 18.10 9.38
N VAL A 273 10.00 16.99 9.29
CA VAL A 273 10.56 15.63 9.39
C VAL A 273 11.21 15.29 8.06
N THR A 274 12.39 14.70 8.10
CA THR A 274 13.14 14.24 6.92
C THR A 274 13.31 12.74 6.93
N ASP A 275 13.52 12.16 5.75
CA ASP A 275 14.10 10.83 5.59
C ASP A 275 15.62 10.84 5.86
N CYS A 276 16.31 9.72 5.64
CA CYS A 276 17.75 9.64 5.80
C CYS A 276 18.53 10.29 4.65
N SER A 277 17.91 10.57 3.51
CA SER A 277 18.48 11.28 2.36
C SER A 277 18.36 12.80 2.48
N GLY A 278 17.58 13.29 3.46
CA GLY A 278 17.35 14.70 3.75
C GLY A 278 16.15 15.31 3.04
N ASN A 279 15.31 14.49 2.36
CA ASN A 279 14.07 14.99 1.78
C ASN A 279 13.07 15.29 2.89
N THR A 280 12.46 16.48 2.87
CA THR A 280 11.55 16.92 3.92
C THR A 280 10.11 16.63 3.56
N ILE A 281 9.35 16.05 4.50
CA ILE A 281 7.91 15.80 4.36
C ILE A 281 7.16 17.05 3.86
N ASN A 282 6.26 16.89 2.90
CA ASN A 282 5.56 18.00 2.28
C ASN A 282 4.04 17.81 2.21
N THR A 283 3.50 17.44 1.07
CA THR A 283 2.07 17.46 0.74
C THR A 283 1.24 16.43 1.51
N PHE A 284 1.78 15.23 1.75
CA PHE A 284 1.10 14.12 2.43
C PHE A 284 1.54 14.04 3.89
N ASN A 285 1.28 15.08 4.63
CA ASN A 285 1.80 15.28 5.98
C ASN A 285 0.73 15.20 7.06
N ASN A 286 -0.44 14.65 6.79
CA ASN A 286 -1.51 14.61 7.78
C ASN A 286 -2.29 13.29 7.78
N ALA A 287 -2.67 12.84 8.97
CA ALA A 287 -3.48 11.65 9.16
C ALA A 287 -4.54 11.87 10.26
N ALA A 288 -5.74 11.34 10.02
CA ALA A 288 -6.78 11.31 11.05
C ALA A 288 -6.51 10.19 12.05
N PHE A 289 -6.93 10.38 13.30
CA PHE A 289 -6.87 9.35 14.34
C PHE A 289 -7.95 9.57 15.40
N GLY A 290 -8.23 8.53 16.19
CA GLY A 290 -9.19 8.60 17.29
C GLY A 290 -9.19 7.30 18.08
N ILE A 291 -9.73 7.33 19.30
CA ILE A 291 -9.86 6.12 20.11
C ILE A 291 -10.88 5.20 19.45
N SER A 292 -10.42 4.03 18.99
CA SER A 292 -11.30 3.03 18.40
C SER A 292 -12.30 2.44 19.41
N SER A 293 -13.41 1.97 18.89
CA SER A 293 -14.45 1.26 19.62
C SER A 293 -14.72 -0.09 18.97
N GLU A 294 -15.15 -1.07 19.75
CA GLU A 294 -15.64 -2.33 19.17
C GLU A 294 -16.82 -2.07 18.23
N ALA A 295 -16.79 -2.73 17.09
CA ALA A 295 -17.92 -2.72 16.19
C ALA A 295 -19.08 -3.54 16.75
N ASP A 296 -20.25 -2.93 16.82
CA ASP A 296 -21.52 -3.59 17.11
C ASP A 296 -22.24 -3.98 15.81
N THR A 297 -23.34 -4.74 15.96
CA THR A 297 -24.18 -5.11 14.82
C THR A 297 -24.58 -3.91 14.01
N MET A 298 -24.32 -3.95 12.69
CA MET A 298 -24.62 -2.91 11.73
C MET A 298 -23.79 -1.60 11.86
N ASP A 299 -22.72 -1.57 12.63
CA ASP A 299 -21.77 -0.44 12.63
C ASP A 299 -20.94 -0.41 11.35
N LEU A 300 -20.34 -1.56 11.01
CA LEU A 300 -19.78 -1.85 9.69
C LEU A 300 -20.74 -2.74 8.93
N VAL A 301 -21.05 -2.41 7.70
CA VAL A 301 -21.94 -3.21 6.85
C VAL A 301 -21.21 -3.68 5.60
N ILE A 302 -21.56 -4.87 5.12
CA ILE A 302 -21.14 -5.36 3.82
C ILE A 302 -21.83 -4.47 2.79
N ASN A 303 -21.06 -3.80 1.96
CA ASN A 303 -21.51 -2.74 1.05
C ASN A 303 -21.53 -3.15 -0.41
N GLU A 304 -20.51 -3.91 -0.83
CA GLU A 304 -20.35 -4.41 -2.18
C GLU A 304 -19.69 -5.78 -2.15
N ILE A 305 -20.05 -6.66 -3.07
CA ILE A 305 -19.40 -7.96 -3.24
C ILE A 305 -19.26 -8.30 -4.72
N LEU A 306 -18.06 -8.73 -5.12
CA LEU A 306 -17.79 -9.42 -6.37
C LEU A 306 -17.46 -10.88 -6.04
N PHE A 307 -18.30 -11.81 -6.46
CA PHE A 307 -18.17 -13.26 -6.21
C PHE A 307 -18.07 -14.07 -7.51
N ASN A 308 -18.18 -13.45 -8.67
CA ASN A 308 -17.97 -14.02 -9.99
C ASN A 308 -17.05 -13.10 -10.80
N PRO A 309 -15.73 -13.10 -10.51
CA PRO A 309 -14.78 -12.20 -11.15
C PRO A 309 -14.57 -12.57 -12.61
N LYS A 310 -14.02 -11.63 -13.40
CA LYS A 310 -13.56 -11.91 -14.76
C LYS A 310 -12.45 -12.95 -14.75
N SER A 311 -12.21 -13.57 -15.91
CA SER A 311 -11.04 -14.44 -16.09
C SER A 311 -9.77 -13.75 -15.58
N ASP A 312 -8.96 -14.48 -14.81
CA ASP A 312 -7.76 -13.98 -14.10
C ASP A 312 -8.04 -12.87 -13.05
N GLY A 313 -9.32 -12.66 -12.67
CA GLY A 313 -9.73 -11.76 -11.62
C GLY A 313 -9.76 -12.43 -10.24
N VAL A 314 -10.16 -11.66 -9.25
CA VAL A 314 -10.30 -12.09 -7.85
C VAL A 314 -11.59 -11.56 -7.23
N ASP A 315 -12.12 -12.30 -6.27
CA ASP A 315 -13.25 -11.85 -5.45
C ASP A 315 -12.85 -10.64 -4.60
N PHE A 316 -13.84 -9.81 -4.29
CA PHE A 316 -13.68 -8.80 -3.27
C PHE A 316 -14.95 -8.58 -2.45
N VAL A 317 -14.78 -8.11 -1.22
CA VAL A 317 -15.84 -7.63 -0.35
C VAL A 317 -15.50 -6.23 0.12
N GLU A 318 -16.38 -5.26 -0.12
CA GLU A 318 -16.26 -3.94 0.42
C GLU A 318 -17.16 -3.77 1.64
N LEU A 319 -16.64 -3.05 2.63
CA LEU A 319 -17.38 -2.67 3.84
C LEU A 319 -17.66 -1.17 3.82
N TYR A 320 -18.67 -0.76 4.57
CA TYR A 320 -18.97 0.65 4.81
C TYR A 320 -19.15 0.91 6.30
N ASN A 321 -18.40 1.86 6.85
CA ASN A 321 -18.61 2.30 8.22
C ASN A 321 -19.76 3.32 8.27
N ARG A 322 -20.96 2.82 8.54
CA ARG A 322 -22.16 3.65 8.66
C ARG A 322 -22.37 4.23 10.07
N SER A 323 -21.56 3.82 11.02
CA SER A 323 -21.63 4.29 12.40
C SER A 323 -20.94 5.66 12.56
N ASN A 324 -21.04 6.21 13.75
CA ASN A 324 -20.26 7.39 14.16
C ASN A 324 -19.01 7.00 14.98
N LYS A 325 -18.63 5.72 14.97
CA LYS A 325 -17.48 5.19 15.69
C LYS A 325 -16.25 5.10 14.78
N VAL A 326 -15.07 5.27 15.36
CA VAL A 326 -13.81 4.85 14.75
C VAL A 326 -13.65 3.36 15.08
N VAL A 327 -13.47 2.53 14.06
CA VAL A 327 -13.28 1.08 14.18
C VAL A 327 -11.86 0.73 13.79
N ASP A 328 -11.24 -0.22 14.48
CA ASP A 328 -9.90 -0.71 14.13
C ASP A 328 -10.03 -1.99 13.29
N ALA A 329 -9.52 -1.95 12.06
CA ALA A 329 -9.52 -3.08 11.13
C ALA A 329 -8.81 -4.32 11.71
N SER A 330 -7.81 -4.14 12.58
CA SER A 330 -7.13 -5.26 13.25
C SER A 330 -8.02 -6.03 14.22
N ARG A 331 -9.22 -5.53 14.50
CA ARG A 331 -10.24 -6.15 15.36
C ARG A 331 -11.46 -6.64 14.59
N ILE A 332 -11.38 -6.65 13.25
CA ILE A 332 -12.45 -7.11 12.36
C ILE A 332 -11.98 -8.37 11.63
N PHE A 333 -12.91 -9.30 11.44
CA PHE A 333 -12.66 -10.58 10.78
C PHE A 333 -13.73 -10.81 9.71
N ILE A 334 -13.29 -11.32 8.55
CA ILE A 334 -14.15 -11.77 7.47
C ILE A 334 -14.17 -13.30 7.43
N ALA A 335 -15.31 -13.86 7.08
CA ALA A 335 -15.52 -15.30 7.02
C ALA A 335 -16.61 -15.66 6.00
N ASN A 336 -16.75 -16.95 5.71
CA ASN A 336 -17.89 -17.49 4.99
C ASN A 336 -18.71 -18.46 5.87
N ARG A 337 -19.85 -18.95 5.32
CA ARG A 337 -20.56 -20.10 5.89
C ARG A 337 -20.43 -21.32 5.00
N THR A 338 -20.28 -22.46 5.62
CA THR A 338 -20.41 -23.76 4.94
C THR A 338 -21.87 -24.02 4.54
N SER A 339 -22.08 -24.98 3.66
CA SER A 339 -23.43 -25.42 3.26
C SER A 339 -24.33 -25.93 4.43
N VAL A 340 -23.72 -26.27 5.56
CA VAL A 340 -24.45 -26.64 6.80
C VAL A 340 -24.63 -25.48 7.77
N GLY A 341 -24.26 -24.24 7.33
CA GLY A 341 -24.46 -23.02 8.09
C GLY A 341 -23.40 -22.70 9.14
N THR A 342 -22.29 -23.44 9.21
CA THR A 342 -21.20 -23.19 10.16
C THR A 342 -20.30 -22.06 9.62
N ILE A 343 -19.87 -21.11 10.47
CA ILE A 343 -18.86 -20.10 10.12
C ILE A 343 -17.53 -20.80 9.88
N SER A 344 -16.88 -20.45 8.77
CA SER A 344 -15.65 -21.06 8.30
C SER A 344 -14.72 -20.02 7.69
N SER A 345 -13.47 -20.40 7.44
CA SER A 345 -12.45 -19.55 6.78
C SER A 345 -12.31 -18.17 7.39
N VAL A 346 -12.30 -18.10 8.73
CA VAL A 346 -12.18 -16.81 9.44
C VAL A 346 -10.79 -16.21 9.18
N ARG A 347 -10.76 -14.98 8.67
CA ARG A 347 -9.53 -14.22 8.40
C ARG A 347 -9.61 -12.85 9.04
N LYS A 348 -8.51 -12.42 9.62
CA LYS A 348 -8.37 -11.07 10.18
C LYS A 348 -8.24 -10.06 9.03
N MET A 349 -8.86 -8.91 9.17
CA MET A 349 -8.84 -7.88 8.13
C MET A 349 -7.47 -7.19 8.02
N SER A 350 -6.77 -6.97 9.14
CA SER A 350 -5.43 -6.40 9.18
C SER A 350 -4.66 -6.91 10.40
N ASP A 351 -3.37 -7.21 10.25
CA ASP A 351 -2.51 -7.57 11.38
C ASP A 351 -2.07 -6.35 12.19
N LEU A 352 -1.97 -5.20 11.54
CA LEU A 352 -1.61 -3.94 12.15
C LEU A 352 -2.84 -3.05 12.40
N PRO A 353 -2.81 -2.17 13.40
CA PRO A 353 -3.88 -1.19 13.61
C PRO A 353 -4.08 -0.31 12.36
N PHE A 354 -5.31 -0.27 11.87
CA PHE A 354 -5.75 0.61 10.79
C PHE A 354 -7.15 1.11 11.12
N LEU A 355 -7.31 2.44 11.17
CA LEU A 355 -8.58 3.04 11.61
C LEU A 355 -9.53 3.26 10.44
N ILE A 356 -10.73 2.73 10.59
CA ILE A 356 -11.87 2.90 9.68
C ILE A 356 -12.78 3.98 10.27
N PHE A 357 -12.83 5.16 9.65
CA PHE A 357 -13.62 6.29 10.11
C PHE A 357 -15.07 6.20 9.61
N PRO A 358 -15.99 6.96 10.23
CA PRO A 358 -17.34 7.11 9.71
C PRO A 358 -17.35 7.55 8.24
N GLY A 359 -18.03 6.80 7.38
CA GLY A 359 -18.11 7.07 5.95
C GLY A 359 -17.01 6.44 5.08
N ASP A 360 -16.10 5.65 5.65
CA ASP A 360 -15.04 4.96 4.92
C ASP A 360 -15.53 3.67 4.25
N TYR A 361 -14.87 3.31 3.13
CA TYR A 361 -15.18 2.14 2.28
C TYR A 361 -13.96 1.22 2.12
N PRO A 362 -13.53 0.51 3.18
CA PRO A 362 -12.44 -0.44 3.05
C PRO A 362 -12.87 -1.67 2.25
N THR A 363 -12.01 -2.10 1.32
CA THR A 363 -12.23 -3.23 0.42
C THR A 363 -11.22 -4.34 0.70
N LEU A 364 -11.68 -5.58 0.76
CA LEU A 364 -10.89 -6.77 1.07
C LEU A 364 -10.85 -7.69 -0.15
N SER A 365 -9.67 -8.19 -0.50
CA SER A 365 -9.49 -9.13 -1.62
C SER A 365 -8.27 -10.03 -1.38
N GLU A 366 -8.14 -11.09 -2.15
CA GLU A 366 -6.96 -11.96 -2.12
C GLU A 366 -5.73 -11.31 -2.79
N ASP A 367 -5.93 -10.52 -3.85
CA ASP A 367 -4.86 -9.91 -4.63
C ASP A 367 -5.23 -8.47 -5.02
N ALA A 368 -4.62 -7.53 -4.34
CA ALA A 368 -4.85 -6.10 -4.54
C ALA A 368 -4.41 -5.63 -5.94
N VAL A 369 -3.33 -6.21 -6.48
CA VAL A 369 -2.79 -5.81 -7.79
C VAL A 369 -3.73 -6.24 -8.92
N ARG A 370 -4.23 -7.47 -8.88
CA ARG A 370 -5.20 -7.96 -9.86
C ARG A 370 -6.50 -7.16 -9.83
N LEU A 371 -6.98 -6.82 -8.64
CA LEU A 371 -8.18 -5.99 -8.51
C LEU A 371 -7.99 -4.60 -9.13
N GLN A 372 -6.82 -3.96 -8.90
CA GLN A 372 -6.48 -2.67 -9.50
C GLN A 372 -6.34 -2.71 -11.03
N GLN A 373 -5.95 -3.84 -11.59
CA GLN A 373 -5.87 -4.00 -13.05
C GLN A 373 -7.24 -4.06 -13.73
N GLN A 374 -8.27 -4.50 -13.00
CA GLN A 374 -9.61 -4.73 -13.56
C GLN A 374 -10.61 -3.62 -13.25
N TYR A 375 -10.43 -2.92 -12.13
CA TYR A 375 -11.35 -1.89 -11.64
C TYR A 375 -10.61 -0.64 -11.19
N PHE A 376 -11.30 0.49 -11.27
CA PHE A 376 -10.79 1.75 -10.74
C PHE A 376 -10.81 1.74 -9.21
N ILE A 377 -9.66 1.91 -8.59
CA ILE A 377 -9.49 2.01 -7.13
C ILE A 377 -9.26 3.48 -6.77
N LYS A 378 -10.20 4.06 -6.04
CA LYS A 378 -10.13 5.48 -5.66
C LYS A 378 -9.12 5.75 -4.54
N LYS A 379 -9.03 4.83 -3.58
CA LYS A 379 -8.14 4.91 -2.42
C LYS A 379 -7.38 3.59 -2.26
N PRO A 380 -6.20 3.46 -2.87
CA PRO A 380 -5.40 2.24 -2.79
C PRO A 380 -5.08 1.81 -1.36
N ASP A 381 -4.87 2.75 -0.44
CA ASP A 381 -4.56 2.47 0.98
C ASP A 381 -5.73 1.80 1.74
N TRP A 382 -6.93 1.80 1.17
CA TRP A 382 -8.12 1.14 1.72
C TRP A 382 -8.35 -0.25 1.15
N LEU A 383 -7.44 -0.73 0.34
CA LEU A 383 -7.48 -2.07 -0.24
C LEU A 383 -6.64 -3.02 0.62
N PHE A 384 -7.31 -3.92 1.33
CA PHE A 384 -6.70 -4.91 2.21
C PHE A 384 -6.50 -6.23 1.47
N GLU A 385 -5.25 -6.66 1.34
CA GLU A 385 -4.90 -7.97 0.81
C GLU A 385 -4.94 -9.02 1.91
N ILE A 386 -5.79 -10.02 1.76
CA ILE A 386 -6.04 -11.06 2.76
C ILE A 386 -5.57 -12.40 2.24
N ALA A 387 -4.49 -12.91 2.81
CA ALA A 387 -3.99 -14.25 2.47
C ALA A 387 -5.04 -15.34 2.77
N ASN A 388 -5.24 -16.25 1.81
CA ASN A 388 -6.26 -17.28 1.88
C ASN A 388 -7.66 -16.69 2.14
N PHE A 389 -8.04 -15.69 1.34
CA PHE A 389 -9.35 -15.05 1.40
C PHE A 389 -10.47 -16.09 1.43
N PRO A 390 -11.59 -15.88 2.17
CA PRO A 390 -12.70 -16.84 2.17
C PRO A 390 -13.25 -17.00 0.75
N SER A 391 -13.47 -18.24 0.33
CA SER A 391 -14.07 -18.52 -0.98
C SER A 391 -15.56 -18.17 -1.00
N TYR A 392 -15.97 -17.47 -2.04
CA TYR A 392 -17.35 -17.07 -2.30
C TYR A 392 -17.81 -17.63 -3.65
N PRO A 393 -18.61 -18.74 -3.66
CA PRO A 393 -19.06 -19.36 -4.92
C PRO A 393 -19.84 -18.41 -5.83
N ASP A 394 -19.69 -18.59 -7.16
CA ASP A 394 -20.25 -17.71 -8.20
C ASP A 394 -21.78 -17.62 -8.24
N ASN A 395 -22.47 -18.58 -7.65
CA ASN A 395 -23.94 -18.66 -7.71
C ASN A 395 -24.62 -18.15 -6.42
N GLU A 396 -24.20 -18.62 -5.26
CA GLU A 396 -24.75 -18.22 -3.96
C GLU A 396 -23.76 -18.48 -2.84
N GLY A 397 -23.78 -17.68 -1.78
CA GLY A 397 -22.92 -17.84 -0.62
C GLY A 397 -23.26 -16.86 0.49
N THR A 398 -22.46 -16.92 1.56
CA THR A 398 -22.67 -16.03 2.71
C THR A 398 -21.36 -15.40 3.15
N VAL A 399 -21.32 -14.08 3.15
CA VAL A 399 -20.25 -13.28 3.77
C VAL A 399 -20.62 -13.04 5.22
N VAL A 400 -19.67 -13.26 6.14
CA VAL A 400 -19.86 -13.00 7.58
C VAL A 400 -18.78 -12.05 8.06
N LEU A 401 -19.17 -10.97 8.72
CA LEU A 401 -18.29 -10.00 9.34
C LEU A 401 -18.36 -10.17 10.87
N LEU A 402 -17.21 -10.33 11.52
CA LEU A 402 -17.10 -10.56 12.95
C LEU A 402 -16.21 -9.49 13.61
N ASN A 403 -16.50 -9.17 14.86
CA ASN A 403 -15.58 -8.40 15.71
C ASN A 403 -14.62 -9.31 16.50
N ALA A 404 -13.72 -8.73 17.27
CA ALA A 404 -12.67 -9.44 18.01
C ALA A 404 -13.19 -10.40 19.10
N VAL A 405 -14.43 -10.25 19.53
CA VAL A 405 -15.06 -11.17 20.50
C VAL A 405 -15.93 -12.25 19.83
N GLY A 406 -15.88 -12.34 18.48
CA GLY A 406 -16.61 -13.32 17.70
C GLY A 406 -18.10 -13.00 17.51
N LYS A 407 -18.54 -11.76 17.82
CA LYS A 407 -19.91 -11.32 17.56
C LYS A 407 -20.07 -10.96 16.08
N ILE A 408 -21.17 -11.38 15.46
CA ILE A 408 -21.51 -11.00 14.09
C ILE A 408 -21.85 -9.51 14.06
N VAL A 409 -21.10 -8.77 13.25
CA VAL A 409 -21.29 -7.35 12.99
C VAL A 409 -22.28 -7.15 11.85
N ASP A 410 -22.09 -7.88 10.76
CA ASP A 410 -23.02 -7.96 9.64
C ASP A 410 -22.91 -9.33 8.96
N GLU A 411 -23.95 -9.75 8.23
CA GLU A 411 -23.98 -11.00 7.50
C GLU A 411 -24.86 -10.86 6.26
N PHE A 412 -24.32 -11.24 5.10
CA PHE A 412 -25.01 -11.16 3.83
C PHE A 412 -25.03 -12.51 3.11
N HIS A 413 -26.23 -13.01 2.86
CA HIS A 413 -26.45 -14.15 1.98
C HIS A 413 -26.77 -13.63 0.58
N TYR A 414 -25.81 -13.74 -0.34
CA TYR A 414 -25.96 -13.32 -1.72
C TYR A 414 -26.41 -14.48 -2.62
N ASP A 415 -27.07 -14.14 -3.72
CA ASP A 415 -27.55 -15.05 -4.76
C ASP A 415 -27.38 -14.33 -6.12
N GLU A 416 -26.88 -15.03 -7.14
CA GLU A 416 -26.67 -14.48 -8.49
C GLU A 416 -27.95 -13.88 -9.12
N GLN A 417 -29.14 -14.30 -8.64
CA GLN A 417 -30.43 -13.77 -9.07
C GLN A 417 -30.71 -12.36 -8.55
N MET A 418 -29.91 -11.84 -7.60
CA MET A 418 -30.00 -10.46 -7.13
C MET A 418 -29.45 -9.45 -8.13
N HIS A 419 -28.69 -9.94 -9.14
CA HIS A 419 -28.24 -9.08 -10.23
C HIS A 419 -29.40 -8.49 -11.03
N PHE A 420 -29.17 -7.30 -11.57
CA PHE A 420 -30.13 -6.62 -12.40
C PHE A 420 -30.52 -7.48 -13.63
N PRO A 421 -31.80 -7.80 -13.85
CA PRO A 421 -32.21 -8.79 -14.84
C PRO A 421 -31.86 -8.49 -16.30
N LEU A 422 -31.54 -7.24 -16.63
CA LEU A 422 -31.15 -6.85 -18.00
C LEU A 422 -29.64 -7.02 -18.25
N ILE A 423 -28.86 -7.45 -17.27
CA ILE A 423 -27.45 -7.80 -17.45
C ILE A 423 -27.36 -9.26 -17.86
N ASN A 424 -26.92 -9.50 -19.11
CA ASN A 424 -26.82 -10.86 -19.65
C ASN A 424 -25.57 -11.61 -19.18
N ASN A 425 -24.43 -10.92 -19.09
CA ASN A 425 -23.18 -11.49 -18.54
C ASN A 425 -22.92 -10.87 -17.17
N LYS A 426 -22.90 -11.68 -16.13
CA LYS A 426 -22.69 -11.28 -14.75
C LYS A 426 -21.23 -11.38 -14.31
N GLU A 427 -20.36 -11.97 -15.13
CA GLU A 427 -18.93 -12.09 -14.88
C GLU A 427 -18.29 -10.70 -14.78
N GLY A 428 -17.63 -10.43 -13.66
CA GLY A 428 -17.02 -9.15 -13.36
C GLY A 428 -18.00 -8.03 -12.99
N VAL A 429 -19.23 -8.40 -12.59
CA VAL A 429 -20.24 -7.45 -12.11
C VAL A 429 -20.48 -7.66 -10.63
N SER A 430 -20.23 -6.64 -9.80
CA SER A 430 -20.50 -6.73 -8.36
C SER A 430 -21.98 -6.53 -8.02
N LEU A 431 -22.38 -7.01 -6.85
CA LEU A 431 -23.61 -6.63 -6.18
C LEU A 431 -23.34 -5.47 -5.21
N GLU A 432 -24.07 -4.39 -5.35
CA GLU A 432 -24.01 -3.20 -4.52
C GLU A 432 -25.23 -3.04 -3.61
N ARG A 433 -25.01 -2.64 -2.36
CA ARG A 433 -26.05 -2.24 -1.43
C ARG A 433 -26.62 -0.88 -1.84
N ILE A 434 -27.97 -0.76 -1.93
CA ILE A 434 -28.68 0.46 -2.34
C ILE A 434 -28.83 1.44 -1.17
N ASP A 435 -29.31 0.95 -0.02
CA ASP A 435 -29.47 1.73 1.20
C ASP A 435 -28.59 1.16 2.33
N PRO A 436 -27.52 1.86 2.73
CA PRO A 436 -26.69 1.42 3.85
C PRO A 436 -27.44 1.26 5.17
N ALA A 437 -28.58 1.95 5.35
CA ALA A 437 -29.42 1.84 6.54
C ALA A 437 -30.44 0.68 6.46
N GLY A 438 -30.68 0.16 5.27
CA GLY A 438 -31.59 -0.96 5.03
C GLY A 438 -31.06 -2.29 5.57
N ALA A 439 -31.96 -3.27 5.72
CA ALA A 439 -31.60 -4.62 6.16
C ALA A 439 -30.67 -5.29 5.15
N THR A 440 -29.58 -5.94 5.63
CA THR A 440 -28.57 -6.57 4.78
C THR A 440 -29.14 -7.70 3.93
N ASN A 441 -30.00 -8.56 4.49
CA ASN A 441 -30.57 -9.70 3.79
C ASN A 441 -31.90 -9.40 3.06
N SER A 442 -32.28 -8.12 2.87
CA SER A 442 -33.38 -7.75 1.99
C SER A 442 -32.88 -7.76 0.53
N LYS A 443 -33.45 -8.63 -0.30
CA LYS A 443 -33.07 -8.73 -1.73
C LYS A 443 -33.26 -7.41 -2.49
N GLU A 444 -34.26 -6.63 -2.11
CA GLU A 444 -34.56 -5.32 -2.70
C GLU A 444 -33.51 -4.25 -2.38
N ASN A 445 -32.64 -4.53 -1.39
CA ASN A 445 -31.56 -3.63 -1.00
C ASN A 445 -30.25 -3.87 -1.79
N TRP A 446 -30.28 -4.78 -2.77
CA TRP A 446 -29.11 -5.13 -3.57
C TRP A 446 -29.40 -5.08 -5.05
N THR A 447 -28.43 -4.68 -5.83
CA THR A 447 -28.48 -4.67 -7.29
C THR A 447 -27.07 -4.68 -7.88
N SER A 448 -26.96 -4.88 -9.21
CA SER A 448 -25.69 -4.81 -9.91
C SER A 448 -25.10 -3.42 -9.92
N ALA A 449 -23.81 -3.29 -9.78
CA ALA A 449 -23.09 -2.06 -10.07
C ALA A 449 -23.35 -1.60 -11.51
N ALA A 450 -23.33 -0.28 -11.72
CA ALA A 450 -23.65 0.31 -13.01
C ALA A 450 -22.57 0.08 -14.06
N ALA A 451 -22.98 -0.11 -15.31
CA ALA A 451 -22.06 -0.18 -16.45
C ALA A 451 -21.24 1.11 -16.62
N SER A 452 -21.83 2.26 -16.28
CA SER A 452 -21.19 3.58 -16.38
C SER A 452 -19.97 3.77 -15.48
N VAL A 453 -19.79 2.90 -14.44
CA VAL A 453 -18.61 2.90 -13.55
C VAL A 453 -17.73 1.67 -13.76
N GLY A 454 -17.99 0.85 -14.78
CA GLY A 454 -17.21 -0.35 -15.07
C GLY A 454 -17.62 -1.59 -14.27
N TYR A 455 -18.85 -1.61 -13.74
CA TYR A 455 -19.47 -2.74 -13.04
C TYR A 455 -18.92 -3.06 -11.64
N ALA A 456 -18.12 -2.18 -11.04
CA ALA A 456 -17.72 -2.24 -9.63
C ALA A 456 -17.23 -0.88 -9.13
N THR A 457 -17.30 -0.65 -7.81
CA THR A 457 -16.93 0.61 -7.16
C THR A 457 -16.04 0.40 -5.92
N PRO A 458 -14.98 -0.44 -5.98
CA PRO A 458 -14.15 -0.69 -4.80
C PRO A 458 -13.48 0.58 -4.27
N THR A 459 -13.42 0.71 -2.95
CA THR A 459 -12.88 1.84 -2.16
C THR A 459 -13.62 3.17 -2.34
N GLN A 460 -14.88 3.12 -2.75
CA GLN A 460 -15.70 4.30 -2.94
C GLN A 460 -17.20 4.00 -2.75
N GLN A 461 -18.00 5.05 -2.76
CA GLN A 461 -19.45 4.93 -2.66
C GLN A 461 -20.02 4.16 -3.84
N ASN A 462 -20.95 3.24 -3.56
CA ASN A 462 -21.69 2.45 -4.56
C ASN A 462 -22.35 3.32 -5.64
N SER A 463 -22.31 2.83 -6.86
CA SER A 463 -22.94 3.50 -8.02
C SER A 463 -24.46 3.59 -7.91
N GLN A 464 -25.08 2.64 -7.20
CA GLN A 464 -26.54 2.52 -7.06
C GLN A 464 -27.07 3.00 -5.69
N VAL A 465 -26.21 3.62 -4.86
CA VAL A 465 -26.64 4.12 -3.55
C VAL A 465 -27.75 5.17 -3.66
N MET A 466 -28.80 5.03 -2.85
CA MET A 466 -29.93 5.97 -2.82
C MET A 466 -29.97 6.69 -1.46
N LEU A 467 -29.31 7.82 -1.36
CA LEU A 467 -29.43 8.74 -0.23
C LEU A 467 -30.64 9.66 -0.47
N LYS A 468 -31.85 9.19 -0.12
CA LYS A 468 -33.12 9.95 -0.20
C LYS A 468 -33.19 10.95 -1.38
N ALA A 469 -33.30 10.43 -2.60
CA ALA A 469 -33.44 11.28 -3.78
C ALA A 469 -34.77 12.03 -3.75
N SER A 470 -34.72 13.35 -3.69
CA SER A 470 -35.86 14.23 -3.93
C SER A 470 -35.69 14.91 -5.29
N GLY A 471 -36.59 14.65 -6.23
CA GLY A 471 -36.58 15.34 -7.52
C GLY A 471 -36.80 14.43 -8.73
N ASN A 472 -36.82 15.03 -9.91
CA ASN A 472 -36.84 14.32 -11.20
C ASN A 472 -35.38 14.05 -11.65
N ALA A 473 -35.19 12.99 -12.43
CA ALA A 473 -33.92 12.77 -13.10
C ALA A 473 -33.56 13.97 -14.01
N ILE A 474 -32.28 14.35 -14.00
CA ILE A 474 -31.77 15.50 -14.75
C ILE A 474 -30.69 15.01 -15.71
N ILE A 475 -30.78 15.47 -16.98
CA ILE A 475 -29.74 15.29 -18.00
C ILE A 475 -29.33 16.68 -18.49
N THR A 476 -28.03 16.99 -18.40
CA THR A 476 -27.47 18.27 -18.91
C THR A 476 -26.20 17.99 -19.72
N VAL A 477 -25.82 18.93 -20.57
CA VAL A 477 -24.59 18.84 -21.38
C VAL A 477 -23.72 20.07 -21.16
N ASP A 478 -22.42 19.84 -21.08
CA ASP A 478 -21.42 20.88 -20.88
C ASP A 478 -20.08 20.43 -21.50
N PRO A 479 -19.35 21.29 -22.20
CA PRO A 479 -19.70 22.65 -22.59
C PRO A 479 -20.78 22.67 -23.69
N PRO A 480 -21.55 23.77 -23.80
CA PRO A 480 -22.57 23.91 -24.87
C PRO A 480 -21.94 24.04 -26.27
N VAL A 481 -20.64 24.35 -26.35
CA VAL A 481 -19.83 24.41 -27.57
C VAL A 481 -18.50 23.72 -27.29
N PHE A 482 -18.12 22.75 -28.13
CA PHE A 482 -16.84 22.06 -28.01
C PHE A 482 -16.19 21.87 -29.39
N SER A 483 -14.85 21.74 -29.42
CA SER A 483 -14.06 21.57 -30.65
C SER A 483 -13.04 20.46 -30.44
N PRO A 484 -13.25 19.26 -31.01
CA PRO A 484 -12.33 18.11 -30.85
C PRO A 484 -11.08 18.27 -31.73
N ASP A 485 -10.23 19.26 -31.42
CA ASP A 485 -8.99 19.57 -32.14
C ASP A 485 -7.72 19.26 -31.32
N ASN A 486 -7.91 18.68 -30.12
CA ASN A 486 -6.86 18.19 -29.22
C ASN A 486 -5.90 19.30 -28.72
N ASP A 487 -6.42 20.51 -28.53
CA ASP A 487 -5.66 21.63 -27.98
C ASP A 487 -5.75 21.73 -26.43
N GLY A 488 -6.50 20.81 -25.80
CA GLY A 488 -6.70 20.73 -24.35
C GLY A 488 -7.85 21.61 -23.83
N TYR A 489 -8.59 22.29 -24.70
CA TYR A 489 -9.69 23.16 -24.31
C TYR A 489 -11.00 22.78 -25.00
N HIS A 490 -11.96 22.27 -24.23
CA HIS A 490 -13.26 21.84 -24.72
C HIS A 490 -13.21 20.84 -25.90
N ASP A 491 -12.29 19.89 -25.82
CA ASP A 491 -12.12 18.83 -26.85
C ASP A 491 -13.26 17.79 -26.83
N ILE A 492 -13.98 17.70 -25.72
CA ILE A 492 -15.04 16.71 -25.50
C ILE A 492 -16.29 17.36 -24.90
N CYS A 493 -17.44 16.73 -25.14
CA CYS A 493 -18.71 17.11 -24.55
C CYS A 493 -19.10 16.11 -23.45
N PHE A 494 -19.34 16.61 -22.24
CA PHE A 494 -19.86 15.82 -21.13
C PHE A 494 -21.39 15.83 -21.12
N ILE A 495 -21.96 14.67 -20.88
CA ILE A 495 -23.39 14.46 -20.68
C ILE A 495 -23.58 14.10 -19.21
N TYR A 496 -23.82 15.10 -18.37
CA TYR A 496 -24.03 14.92 -16.94
C TYR A 496 -25.43 14.39 -16.66
N TYR A 497 -25.52 13.50 -15.69
CA TYR A 497 -26.81 12.94 -15.26
C TYR A 497 -26.90 12.83 -13.74
N ASN A 498 -28.13 12.93 -13.23
CA ASN A 498 -28.49 12.63 -11.84
C ASN A 498 -29.82 11.89 -11.84
N MET A 499 -29.81 10.64 -11.39
CA MET A 499 -30.95 9.73 -11.40
C MET A 499 -31.68 9.80 -10.05
N ASN A 500 -32.98 9.58 -10.06
CA ASN A 500 -33.81 9.55 -8.86
C ASN A 500 -34.22 8.13 -8.45
N GLN A 501 -33.79 7.13 -9.18
CA GLN A 501 -34.00 5.69 -8.90
C GLN A 501 -32.78 4.89 -9.33
N PRO A 502 -32.49 3.77 -8.66
CA PRO A 502 -31.43 2.85 -9.11
C PRO A 502 -31.88 2.13 -10.39
N ASN A 503 -30.91 1.50 -11.08
CA ASN A 503 -31.16 0.66 -12.25
C ASN A 503 -31.85 1.38 -13.43
N GLU A 504 -31.61 2.67 -13.60
CA GLU A 504 -31.99 3.38 -14.81
C GLU A 504 -31.07 2.99 -15.96
N VAL A 505 -31.66 2.66 -17.09
CA VAL A 505 -30.94 2.28 -18.31
C VAL A 505 -31.07 3.38 -19.34
N ALA A 506 -29.95 3.75 -19.97
CA ALA A 506 -29.87 4.82 -20.95
C ALA A 506 -29.58 4.29 -22.36
N ASN A 507 -30.29 4.82 -23.34
CA ASN A 507 -29.88 4.87 -24.74
C ASN A 507 -29.56 6.31 -25.11
N ILE A 508 -28.35 6.59 -25.58
CA ILE A 508 -27.94 7.93 -26.00
C ILE A 508 -27.57 7.91 -27.47
N THR A 509 -28.30 8.70 -28.24
CA THR A 509 -28.12 8.77 -29.69
C THR A 509 -27.90 10.23 -30.09
N ILE A 510 -26.94 10.45 -30.98
CA ILE A 510 -26.63 11.75 -31.57
C ILE A 510 -27.31 11.87 -32.91
N PHE A 511 -27.95 13.01 -33.13
CA PHE A 511 -28.57 13.39 -34.40
C PHE A 511 -27.98 14.73 -34.87
N ASP A 512 -28.01 14.95 -36.19
CA ASP A 512 -27.76 16.29 -36.74
C ASP A 512 -28.98 17.22 -36.55
N VAL A 513 -28.85 18.49 -36.93
CA VAL A 513 -29.91 19.49 -36.83
C VAL A 513 -31.17 19.11 -37.66
N ASN A 514 -31.05 18.29 -38.69
CA ASN A 514 -32.15 17.81 -39.54
C ASN A 514 -32.80 16.53 -38.99
N GLY A 515 -32.35 16.04 -37.83
CA GLY A 515 -32.81 14.80 -37.23
C GLY A 515 -32.26 13.52 -37.85
N ARG A 516 -31.22 13.62 -38.68
CA ARG A 516 -30.55 12.44 -39.24
C ARG A 516 -29.67 11.80 -38.19
N TYR A 517 -29.70 10.48 -38.13
CA TYR A 517 -28.85 9.68 -37.25
C TYR A 517 -27.38 9.93 -37.52
N VAL A 518 -26.58 10.12 -36.48
CA VAL A 518 -25.13 10.35 -36.55
C VAL A 518 -24.36 9.26 -35.83
N ARG A 519 -24.74 8.98 -34.58
CA ARG A 519 -24.05 7.97 -33.75
C ARG A 519 -24.94 7.47 -32.62
N ARG A 520 -24.87 6.15 -32.34
CA ARG A 520 -25.34 5.59 -31.07
C ARG A 520 -24.20 5.57 -30.08
N LEU A 521 -24.19 6.56 -29.20
CA LEU A 521 -23.09 6.76 -28.25
C LEU A 521 -23.11 5.73 -27.13
N TYR A 522 -24.30 5.46 -26.57
CA TYR A 522 -24.51 4.44 -25.52
C TYR A 522 -25.79 3.66 -25.83
N ASN A 523 -25.73 2.34 -25.57
CA ASN A 523 -26.83 1.43 -25.85
C ASN A 523 -27.07 0.51 -24.66
N ASN A 524 -28.26 0.58 -24.07
CA ASN A 524 -28.67 -0.22 -22.90
C ASN A 524 -27.66 -0.14 -21.74
N THR A 525 -27.10 1.06 -21.49
CA THR A 525 -26.10 1.28 -20.45
C THR A 525 -26.82 1.58 -19.13
N THR A 526 -26.54 0.78 -18.11
CA THR A 526 -27.02 1.07 -16.75
C THR A 526 -26.24 2.27 -16.19
N LEU A 527 -26.98 3.23 -15.63
CA LEU A 527 -26.40 4.44 -15.06
C LEU A 527 -26.28 4.34 -13.54
N SER A 528 -25.20 4.89 -13.01
CA SER A 528 -25.08 5.20 -11.58
C SER A 528 -26.09 6.28 -11.15
N GLN A 529 -26.21 6.53 -9.86
CA GLN A 529 -27.08 7.59 -9.35
C GLN A 529 -26.71 8.97 -9.94
N SER A 530 -25.43 9.28 -10.04
CA SER A 530 -24.94 10.50 -10.66
C SER A 530 -23.61 10.26 -11.35
N GLY A 531 -23.33 11.03 -12.40
CA GLY A 531 -22.09 10.89 -13.15
C GLY A 531 -22.12 11.67 -14.45
N HIS A 532 -21.20 11.31 -15.34
CA HIS A 532 -21.17 11.85 -16.69
C HIS A 532 -20.78 10.77 -17.70
N LEU A 533 -21.22 10.95 -18.91
CA LEU A 533 -20.81 10.21 -20.11
C LEU A 533 -20.17 11.20 -21.08
N VAL A 534 -19.42 10.71 -22.03
CA VAL A 534 -18.58 11.55 -22.90
C VAL A 534 -18.93 11.34 -24.36
N TRP A 535 -18.98 12.44 -25.14
CA TRP A 535 -18.99 12.41 -26.59
C TRP A 535 -17.75 13.15 -27.13
N ASP A 536 -16.98 12.46 -27.92
CA ASP A 536 -15.73 12.91 -28.56
C ASP A 536 -15.91 13.70 -29.87
N GLY A 537 -17.16 13.97 -30.27
CA GLY A 537 -17.47 14.66 -31.53
C GLY A 537 -17.33 13.82 -32.80
N LEU A 538 -17.07 12.50 -32.67
CA LEU A 538 -16.98 11.59 -33.80
C LEU A 538 -18.30 10.89 -34.10
N GLY A 539 -18.46 10.43 -35.35
CA GLY A 539 -19.58 9.60 -35.78
C GLY A 539 -19.38 8.10 -35.51
N ASP A 540 -20.33 7.25 -35.91
CA ASP A 540 -20.30 5.80 -35.67
C ASP A 540 -19.04 5.08 -36.20
N GLN A 541 -18.50 5.55 -37.33
CA GLN A 541 -17.31 4.98 -37.95
C GLN A 541 -16.01 5.71 -37.55
N GLN A 542 -16.05 6.40 -36.39
CA GLN A 542 -14.94 7.23 -35.93
C GLN A 542 -14.53 8.35 -36.90
N GLN A 543 -15.43 8.72 -37.79
CA GLN A 543 -15.20 9.82 -38.73
C GLN A 543 -15.44 11.17 -38.07
N THR A 544 -14.66 12.18 -38.47
CA THR A 544 -14.87 13.57 -38.08
C THR A 544 -16.18 14.10 -38.67
N LEU A 545 -16.93 14.81 -37.83
CA LEU A 545 -18.21 15.38 -38.22
C LEU A 545 -18.07 16.85 -38.64
N PRO A 546 -18.98 17.36 -39.49
CA PRO A 546 -19.04 18.78 -39.83
C PRO A 546 -19.30 19.66 -38.61
N ALA A 547 -18.76 20.89 -38.60
CA ALA A 547 -19.16 21.88 -37.60
C ALA A 547 -20.67 22.18 -37.73
N GLY A 548 -21.37 22.28 -36.59
CA GLY A 548 -22.80 22.49 -36.59
C GLY A 548 -23.47 22.15 -35.26
N ILE A 549 -24.77 22.27 -35.23
CA ILE A 549 -25.59 21.91 -34.08
C ILE A 549 -25.93 20.42 -34.16
N TYR A 550 -25.73 19.74 -33.02
CA TYR A 550 -26.11 18.35 -32.83
C TYR A 550 -27.09 18.21 -31.68
N ILE A 551 -27.97 17.21 -31.80
CA ILE A 551 -28.99 16.88 -30.79
C ILE A 551 -28.56 15.59 -30.11
N ILE A 552 -28.35 15.64 -28.80
CA ILE A 552 -28.13 14.50 -27.94
C ILE A 552 -29.50 14.07 -27.40
N SER A 553 -29.98 12.93 -27.89
CA SER A 553 -31.24 12.34 -27.47
C SER A 553 -30.95 11.24 -26.44
N THR A 554 -31.36 11.47 -25.21
CA THR A 554 -31.24 10.48 -24.11
C THR A 554 -32.59 9.87 -23.83
N GLU A 555 -32.73 8.57 -23.97
CA GLU A 555 -33.90 7.80 -23.56
C GLU A 555 -33.55 6.96 -22.34
N LEU A 556 -34.22 7.26 -21.23
CA LEU A 556 -34.11 6.50 -19.98
C LEU A 556 -35.28 5.55 -19.85
N PHE A 557 -35.03 4.32 -19.41
CA PHE A 557 -36.11 3.37 -19.09
C PHE A 557 -35.69 2.49 -17.89
N ASN A 558 -36.68 1.89 -17.25
CA ASN A 558 -36.51 1.00 -16.12
C ASN A 558 -37.29 -0.31 -16.29
N LEU A 559 -37.14 -1.25 -15.35
CA LEU A 559 -37.83 -2.53 -15.39
C LEU A 559 -39.37 -2.44 -15.36
N GLN A 560 -39.94 -1.32 -14.87
CA GLN A 560 -41.36 -1.08 -14.87
C GLN A 560 -41.88 -0.61 -16.22
N GLY A 561 -41.03 -0.53 -17.24
CA GLY A 561 -41.38 -0.06 -18.58
C GLY A 561 -41.60 1.44 -18.69
N LYS A 562 -41.28 2.21 -17.63
CA LYS A 562 -41.40 3.67 -17.67
C LYS A 562 -40.27 4.25 -18.51
N THR A 563 -40.62 4.99 -19.56
CA THR A 563 -39.66 5.63 -20.45
C THR A 563 -39.71 7.14 -20.28
N ARG A 564 -38.54 7.79 -20.24
CA ARG A 564 -38.37 9.25 -20.22
C ARG A 564 -37.38 9.64 -21.30
N LYS A 565 -37.69 10.76 -22.03
CA LYS A 565 -36.83 11.23 -23.13
C LYS A 565 -36.37 12.65 -22.84
N TYR A 566 -35.07 12.86 -23.01
CA TYR A 566 -34.43 14.16 -22.90
C TYR A 566 -33.77 14.52 -24.22
N LYS A 567 -33.77 15.79 -24.56
CA LYS A 567 -33.11 16.34 -25.74
C LYS A 567 -32.26 17.53 -25.31
N ASN A 568 -30.98 17.42 -25.51
CA ASN A 568 -30.00 18.47 -25.29
C ASN A 568 -29.36 18.84 -26.61
N THR A 569 -29.01 20.10 -26.80
CA THR A 569 -28.28 20.56 -27.99
C THR A 569 -26.88 20.97 -27.62
N VAL A 570 -25.95 20.68 -28.52
CA VAL A 570 -24.55 21.07 -28.40
C VAL A 570 -24.04 21.52 -29.76
N VAL A 571 -23.11 22.44 -29.78
CA VAL A 571 -22.45 22.92 -30.98
C VAL A 571 -21.08 22.28 -31.09
N LEU A 572 -20.82 21.54 -32.18
CA LEU A 572 -19.51 21.09 -32.55
C LEU A 572 -18.87 22.18 -33.40
N ALA A 573 -17.81 22.77 -32.91
CA ALA A 573 -17.02 23.80 -33.59
C ALA A 573 -15.79 23.16 -34.27
N LYS A 574 -15.19 23.88 -35.19
CA LYS A 574 -13.85 23.58 -35.76
C LYS A 574 -13.01 24.82 -35.68
N LYS A 575 -11.74 24.64 -35.39
CA LYS A 575 -10.75 25.70 -35.52
C LYS A 575 -10.62 26.09 -36.98
N PHE A 576 -10.66 27.35 -37.30
CA PHE A 576 -10.47 27.87 -38.64
C PHE A 576 -8.98 27.95 -38.98
#